data_1819f1f52b54c92e724527e8ffcedd6d
#
_entry.id   1819f1f52b54c92e724527e8ffcedd6d
#
_cell.length_a   1.000
_cell.length_b   1.000
_cell.length_c   1.000
_cell.angle_alpha   90.00
_cell.angle_beta   90.00
_cell.angle_gamma   90.00
#
_symmetry.space_group_name_H-M   'P 1'
#
loop_
_entity.id
_entity.type
_entity.pdbx_description
1 polymer ?
#
loop_
_entity_poly.entity_id
_entity_poly.type
_entity_poly.pdbx_seq_one_letter_code
_entity_poly.pdbx_strand_id
1 'polypeptide(L)'
;GGGQAYDSGTINGNKVKEVYKYEGVIFHVLENVKGIKKGDKVNCIVDGNRRMALMRHHTATHLVAGISRKILGKHVWQAGASKDVDKATLDITHYKNITQEELNLIEMEANKIILGAIDVEIKEYERGDAEKKYGFILYQGGGSPGKKVRVIKVGNIDVEACGGLHVQNTSYIGSIKIIKSERIQDGVVRLTYCAGEAAVNYVQKLENELKEASEIFSVNYNELPKTCERFFNEWKERGK
;
A
#
# COMPACT_ATOMS: atom_id res chain seq x y z
N GLY A 1 12.35 2.89 -4.00
CA GLY A 1 12.26 1.70 -4.81
C GLY A 1 10.88 1.04 -4.73
N GLY A 2 10.52 0.25 -5.75
CA GLY A 2 9.26 -0.52 -5.72
C GLY A 2 7.98 0.32 -5.70
N GLY A 3 7.95 1.48 -6.37
CA GLY A 3 6.79 2.37 -6.37
C GLY A 3 6.56 3.14 -5.07
N GLN A 4 7.50 3.10 -4.12
CA GLN A 4 7.43 3.89 -2.89
C GLN A 4 7.86 5.34 -3.16
N ALA A 5 7.06 6.31 -2.70
CA ALA A 5 7.42 7.72 -2.70
C ALA A 5 8.69 7.99 -1.86
N TYR A 6 9.36 9.10 -2.13
CA TYR A 6 10.54 9.49 -1.37
C TYR A 6 10.19 10.06 0.01
N ASP A 7 11.15 9.97 0.93
CA ASP A 7 11.04 10.60 2.24
C ASP A 7 11.14 12.13 2.14
N SER A 8 10.41 12.84 2.98
CA SER A 8 10.63 14.26 3.28
C SER A 8 11.51 14.44 4.53
N GLY A 9 11.94 15.65 4.77
CA GLY A 9 12.77 16.00 5.91
C GLY A 9 13.63 17.23 5.67
N THR A 10 14.74 17.34 6.42
CA THR A 10 15.67 18.46 6.33
C THR A 10 17.12 18.01 6.19
N ILE A 11 17.92 18.79 5.52
CA ILE A 11 19.39 18.67 5.47
C ILE A 11 19.98 19.98 6.01
N ASN A 12 20.70 19.91 7.13
CA ASN A 12 21.18 21.08 7.89
C ASN A 12 20.07 22.13 8.12
N GLY A 13 18.85 21.66 8.49
CA GLY A 13 17.68 22.52 8.71
C GLY A 13 16.98 23.02 7.43
N ASN A 14 17.55 22.80 6.23
CA ASN A 14 16.90 23.16 4.97
C ASN A 14 15.97 22.07 4.51
N LYS A 15 14.72 22.42 4.21
CA LYS A 15 13.69 21.47 3.79
C LYS A 15 14.02 20.82 2.45
N VAL A 16 13.84 19.51 2.39
CA VAL A 16 13.92 18.72 1.16
C VAL A 16 12.60 18.85 0.41
N LYS A 17 12.62 19.40 -0.79
CA LYS A 17 11.46 19.56 -1.69
C LYS A 17 11.19 18.33 -2.52
N GLU A 18 12.27 17.73 -3.03
CA GLU A 18 12.20 16.61 -3.94
C GLU A 18 13.43 15.73 -3.81
N VAL A 19 13.26 14.43 -4.04
CA VAL A 19 14.36 13.47 -4.16
C VAL A 19 14.15 12.62 -5.39
N TYR A 20 15.13 12.58 -6.28
CA TYR A 20 15.09 11.73 -7.46
C TYR A 20 16.45 11.04 -7.69
N LYS A 21 16.43 9.99 -8.51
CA LYS A 21 17.63 9.26 -8.89
C LYS A 21 17.87 9.42 -10.39
N TYR A 22 19.06 9.84 -10.74
CA TYR A 22 19.51 9.96 -12.13
C TYR A 22 20.88 9.31 -12.27
N GLU A 23 21.07 8.40 -13.21
CA GLU A 23 22.32 7.66 -13.48
C GLU A 23 22.99 7.05 -12.24
N GLY A 24 22.17 6.53 -11.32
CA GLY A 24 22.66 5.91 -10.08
C GLY A 24 22.92 6.88 -8.93
N VAL A 25 22.96 8.19 -9.18
CA VAL A 25 23.15 9.26 -8.19
C VAL A 25 21.80 9.68 -7.62
N ILE A 26 21.72 9.88 -6.30
CA ILE A 26 20.54 10.39 -5.63
C ILE A 26 20.68 11.89 -5.43
N PHE A 27 19.73 12.65 -5.97
CA PHE A 27 19.66 14.10 -5.87
C PHE A 27 18.60 14.51 -4.85
N HIS A 28 18.98 15.44 -3.95
CA HIS A 28 18.08 16.06 -2.99
C HIS A 28 17.92 17.53 -3.35
N VAL A 29 16.73 17.95 -3.75
CA VAL A 29 16.42 19.36 -4.03
C VAL A 29 16.02 20.03 -2.73
N LEU A 30 16.77 21.03 -2.29
CA LEU A 30 16.53 21.77 -1.06
C LEU A 30 15.87 23.13 -1.34
N GLU A 31 15.14 23.66 -0.37
CA GLU A 31 14.61 25.03 -0.44
C GLU A 31 15.73 26.07 -0.51
N ASN A 32 16.81 25.83 0.21
CA ASN A 32 17.99 26.68 0.24
C ASN A 32 19.25 25.83 0.39
N VAL A 33 20.29 26.16 -0.35
CA VAL A 33 21.60 25.48 -0.31
C VAL A 33 22.71 26.36 0.25
N LYS A 34 22.39 27.59 0.76
CA LYS A 34 23.39 28.49 1.36
C LYS A 34 24.13 27.77 2.48
N GLY A 35 25.47 27.87 2.46
CA GLY A 35 26.34 27.30 3.48
C GLY A 35 26.63 25.82 3.34
N ILE A 36 26.13 25.13 2.30
CA ILE A 36 26.45 23.72 2.01
C ILE A 36 27.45 23.70 0.83
N LYS A 37 28.60 23.05 1.04
CA LYS A 37 29.66 22.89 0.03
C LYS A 37 29.94 21.40 -0.20
N LYS A 38 30.54 21.11 -1.36
CA LYS A 38 31.00 19.75 -1.68
C LYS A 38 32.01 19.28 -0.63
N GLY A 39 31.75 18.10 -0.06
CA GLY A 39 32.60 17.50 0.96
C GLY A 39 32.15 17.78 2.40
N ASP A 40 31.20 18.68 2.62
CA ASP A 40 30.68 18.96 3.95
C ASP A 40 29.96 17.72 4.53
N LYS A 41 30.12 17.54 5.84
CA LYS A 41 29.25 16.64 6.61
C LYS A 41 27.93 17.36 6.88
N VAL A 42 26.84 16.73 6.53
CA VAL A 42 25.50 17.29 6.72
C VAL A 42 24.68 16.43 7.69
N ASN A 43 23.82 17.08 8.46
CA ASN A 43 22.85 16.42 9.33
C ASN A 43 21.52 16.27 8.58
N CYS A 44 21.12 15.03 8.35
CA CYS A 44 19.86 14.69 7.68
C CYS A 44 18.84 14.23 8.72
N ILE A 45 17.70 14.92 8.78
CA ILE A 45 16.56 14.53 9.66
C ILE A 45 15.41 14.17 8.75
N VAL A 46 14.93 12.93 8.86
CA VAL A 46 13.81 12.42 8.08
C VAL A 46 12.52 12.66 8.85
N ASP A 47 11.45 12.98 8.12
CA ASP A 47 10.09 12.99 8.63
C ASP A 47 9.66 11.54 8.99
N GLY A 48 9.70 11.25 10.27
CA GLY A 48 9.44 9.91 10.79
C GLY A 48 8.00 9.45 10.55
N ASN A 49 7.03 10.36 10.63
CA ASN A 49 5.61 10.03 10.43
C ASN A 49 5.35 9.64 8.97
N ARG A 50 5.85 10.46 8.03
CA ARG A 50 5.78 10.14 6.61
C ARG A 50 6.48 8.81 6.29
N ARG A 51 7.70 8.61 6.79
CA ARG A 51 8.43 7.35 6.58
C ARG A 51 7.66 6.15 7.11
N MET A 52 7.09 6.23 8.30
CA MET A 52 6.30 5.15 8.88
C MET A 52 5.06 4.84 8.06
N ALA A 53 4.33 5.86 7.58
CA ALA A 53 3.19 5.67 6.68
C ALA A 53 3.59 4.94 5.40
N LEU A 54 4.68 5.34 4.75
CA LEU A 54 5.22 4.67 3.57
C LEU A 54 5.64 3.23 3.83
N MET A 55 6.28 2.94 4.97
CA MET A 55 6.68 1.59 5.37
C MET A 55 5.46 0.69 5.61
N ARG A 56 4.42 1.22 6.27
CA ARG A 56 3.14 0.52 6.49
C ARG A 56 2.49 0.14 5.16
N HIS A 57 2.32 1.09 4.25
CA HIS A 57 1.75 0.84 2.93
C HIS A 57 2.61 -0.13 2.10
N HIS A 58 3.94 -0.06 2.21
CA HIS A 58 4.81 -0.96 1.46
C HIS A 58 4.70 -2.40 1.98
N THR A 59 4.74 -2.61 3.29
CA THR A 59 4.59 -3.96 3.85
C THR A 59 3.17 -4.49 3.65
N ALA A 60 2.15 -3.61 3.74
CA ALA A 60 0.78 -3.95 3.38
C ALA A 60 0.66 -4.42 1.92
N THR A 61 1.44 -3.84 0.99
CA THR A 61 1.46 -4.29 -0.42
C THR A 61 1.90 -5.75 -0.54
N HIS A 62 2.97 -6.15 0.15
CA HIS A 62 3.43 -7.54 0.19
C HIS A 62 2.37 -8.48 0.77
N LEU A 63 1.70 -8.08 1.86
CA LEU A 63 0.60 -8.88 2.41
C LEU A 63 -0.57 -9.04 1.44
N VAL A 64 -1.04 -7.94 0.86
CA VAL A 64 -2.17 -7.95 -0.08
C VAL A 64 -1.81 -8.77 -1.32
N ALA A 65 -0.58 -8.67 -1.85
CA ALA A 65 -0.11 -9.45 -2.99
C ALA A 65 -0.10 -10.96 -2.67
N GLY A 66 0.56 -11.36 -1.58
CA GLY A 66 0.66 -12.76 -1.18
C GLY A 66 -0.71 -13.40 -0.88
N ILE A 67 -1.58 -12.66 -0.19
CA ILE A 67 -2.94 -13.14 0.14
C ILE A 67 -3.82 -13.20 -1.12
N SER A 68 -3.76 -12.19 -1.99
CA SER A 68 -4.48 -12.22 -3.27
C SER A 68 -4.06 -13.44 -4.10
N ARG A 69 -2.77 -13.75 -4.15
CA ARG A 69 -2.27 -14.96 -4.83
C ARG A 69 -2.78 -16.24 -4.19
N LYS A 70 -2.89 -16.29 -2.87
CA LYS A 70 -3.42 -17.45 -2.15
C LYS A 70 -4.92 -17.67 -2.41
N ILE A 71 -5.70 -16.60 -2.47
CA ILE A 71 -7.16 -16.63 -2.63
C ILE A 71 -7.58 -16.76 -4.09
N LEU A 72 -7.01 -15.92 -4.97
CA LEU A 72 -7.42 -15.83 -6.36
C LEU A 72 -6.70 -16.84 -7.27
N GLY A 73 -5.52 -17.32 -6.85
CA GLY A 73 -4.75 -18.35 -7.55
C GLY A 73 -3.34 -17.95 -7.96
N LYS A 74 -2.55 -18.95 -8.37
CA LYS A 74 -1.12 -18.81 -8.67
C LYS A 74 -0.79 -17.91 -9.87
N HIS A 75 -1.78 -17.58 -10.70
CA HIS A 75 -1.64 -16.65 -11.84
C HIS A 75 -1.55 -15.19 -11.40
N VAL A 76 -1.82 -14.90 -10.12
CA VAL A 76 -1.69 -13.55 -9.57
C VAL A 76 -0.21 -13.20 -9.43
N TRP A 77 0.21 -12.17 -10.18
CA TRP A 77 1.54 -11.55 -10.14
C TRP A 77 1.40 -10.05 -10.01
N GLN A 78 2.36 -9.39 -9.39
CA GLN A 78 2.40 -7.94 -9.35
C GLN A 78 2.77 -7.41 -10.74
N ALA A 79 1.86 -6.65 -11.35
CA ALA A 79 2.08 -5.93 -12.61
C ALA A 79 2.56 -4.49 -12.36
N GLY A 80 2.23 -3.92 -11.21
CA GLY A 80 2.65 -2.59 -10.81
C GLY A 80 2.26 -2.29 -9.37
N ALA A 81 2.85 -1.26 -8.78
CA ALA A 81 2.46 -0.79 -7.45
C ALA A 81 2.90 0.66 -7.22
N SER A 82 2.11 1.39 -6.42
CA SER A 82 2.46 2.72 -5.92
C SER A 82 2.12 2.82 -4.44
N LYS A 83 2.97 3.50 -3.67
CA LYS A 83 2.80 3.69 -2.23
C LYS A 83 3.03 5.15 -1.89
N ASP A 84 1.99 5.79 -1.35
CA ASP A 84 2.06 7.12 -0.75
C ASP A 84 1.62 7.07 0.71
N VAL A 85 1.51 8.22 1.36
CA VAL A 85 1.16 8.34 2.78
C VAL A 85 -0.30 8.00 3.07
N ASP A 86 -1.22 8.34 2.14
CA ASP A 86 -2.66 8.19 2.34
C ASP A 86 -3.21 6.88 1.79
N LYS A 87 -2.56 6.32 0.76
CA LYS A 87 -3.03 5.11 0.09
C LYS A 87 -1.91 4.43 -0.69
N ALA A 88 -2.13 3.17 -1.00
CA ALA A 88 -1.33 2.40 -1.95
C ALA A 88 -2.22 1.79 -3.03
N THR A 89 -1.59 1.50 -4.16
CA THR A 89 -2.20 0.71 -5.23
C THR A 89 -1.32 -0.49 -5.54
N LEU A 90 -1.96 -1.60 -5.84
CA LEU A 90 -1.33 -2.83 -6.30
C LEU A 90 -2.06 -3.31 -7.55
N ASP A 91 -1.35 -3.38 -8.65
CA ASP A 91 -1.85 -3.95 -9.90
C ASP A 91 -1.44 -5.41 -9.96
N ILE A 92 -2.42 -6.29 -10.09
CA ILE A 92 -2.21 -7.74 -10.16
C ILE A 92 -2.73 -8.30 -11.48
N THR A 93 -2.05 -9.31 -12.00
CA THR A 93 -2.57 -10.08 -13.13
C THR A 93 -3.79 -10.89 -12.68
N HIS A 94 -4.95 -10.61 -13.27
CA HIS A 94 -6.18 -11.35 -13.02
C HIS A 94 -7.15 -11.20 -14.18
N TYR A 95 -7.79 -12.30 -14.57
CA TYR A 95 -8.58 -12.39 -15.82
C TYR A 95 -10.03 -11.90 -15.69
N LYS A 96 -10.54 -11.73 -14.45
CA LYS A 96 -11.91 -11.29 -14.16
C LYS A 96 -11.92 -10.17 -13.11
N ASN A 97 -13.08 -9.51 -12.93
CA ASN A 97 -13.29 -8.63 -11.79
C ASN A 97 -13.25 -9.43 -10.49
N ILE A 98 -12.63 -8.85 -9.46
CA ILE A 98 -12.64 -9.42 -8.11
C ILE A 98 -14.00 -9.13 -7.48
N THR A 99 -14.66 -10.14 -6.93
CA THR A 99 -15.95 -9.96 -6.27
C THR A 99 -15.80 -9.27 -4.91
N GLN A 100 -16.90 -8.74 -4.38
CA GLN A 100 -16.87 -8.10 -3.06
C GLN A 100 -16.51 -9.10 -1.97
N GLU A 101 -16.95 -10.35 -2.10
CA GLU A 101 -16.64 -11.44 -1.16
C GLU A 101 -15.14 -11.77 -1.19
N GLU A 102 -14.54 -11.84 -2.38
CA GLU A 102 -13.09 -12.04 -2.56
C GLU A 102 -12.30 -10.87 -1.95
N LEU A 103 -12.74 -9.62 -2.15
CA LEU A 103 -12.11 -8.43 -1.53
C LEU A 103 -12.20 -8.46 -0.01
N ASN A 104 -13.37 -8.76 0.52
CA ASN A 104 -13.61 -8.87 1.97
C ASN A 104 -12.72 -9.97 2.58
N LEU A 105 -12.55 -11.08 1.89
CA LEU A 105 -11.70 -12.19 2.35
C LEU A 105 -10.21 -11.78 2.32
N ILE A 106 -9.75 -11.11 1.27
CA ILE A 106 -8.37 -10.60 1.18
C ILE A 106 -8.10 -9.62 2.33
N GLU A 107 -9.00 -8.66 2.57
CA GLU A 107 -8.90 -7.69 3.65
C GLU A 107 -8.86 -8.35 5.02
N MET A 108 -9.76 -9.29 5.27
CA MET A 108 -9.85 -10.01 6.54
C MET A 108 -8.58 -10.83 6.81
N GLU A 109 -8.10 -11.60 5.83
CA GLU A 109 -6.90 -12.41 5.99
C GLU A 109 -5.65 -11.53 6.19
N ALA A 110 -5.56 -10.37 5.51
CA ALA A 110 -4.47 -9.42 5.73
C ALA A 110 -4.47 -8.90 7.18
N ASN A 111 -5.63 -8.53 7.71
CA ASN A 111 -5.75 -8.05 9.09
C ASN A 111 -5.49 -9.17 10.12
N LYS A 112 -5.85 -10.42 9.84
CA LYS A 112 -5.48 -11.56 10.71
C LYS A 112 -3.96 -11.73 10.81
N ILE A 113 -3.23 -11.60 9.69
CA ILE A 113 -1.76 -11.66 9.70
C ILE A 113 -1.15 -10.51 10.51
N ILE A 114 -1.74 -9.31 10.42
CA ILE A 114 -1.32 -8.15 11.20
C ILE A 114 -1.50 -8.41 12.70
N LEU A 115 -2.67 -8.92 13.09
CA LEU A 115 -2.98 -9.29 14.48
C LEU A 115 -2.09 -10.43 15.00
N GLY A 116 -1.61 -11.30 14.10
CA GLY A 116 -0.68 -12.38 14.43
C GLY A 116 0.75 -11.92 14.70
N ALA A 117 1.06 -10.62 14.49
CA ALA A 117 2.35 -10.00 14.79
C ALA A 117 3.56 -10.77 14.24
N ILE A 118 3.53 -11.10 12.95
CA ILE A 118 4.58 -11.89 12.27
C ILE A 118 5.79 -10.99 11.97
N ASP A 119 6.99 -11.48 12.24
CA ASP A 119 8.22 -10.78 11.91
C ASP A 119 8.45 -10.70 10.40
N VAL A 120 8.94 -9.54 9.96
CA VAL A 120 9.33 -9.28 8.58
C VAL A 120 10.84 -9.49 8.46
N GLU A 121 11.22 -10.60 7.85
CA GLU A 121 12.64 -10.93 7.64
C GLU A 121 13.20 -10.11 6.48
N ILE A 122 14.34 -9.44 6.73
CA ILE A 122 15.07 -8.65 5.72
C ILE A 122 16.48 -9.19 5.67
N LYS A 123 16.85 -9.83 4.56
CA LYS A 123 18.17 -10.45 4.40
C LYS A 123 18.73 -10.23 3.00
N GLU A 124 20.04 -10.05 2.91
CA GLU A 124 20.77 -10.07 1.64
C GLU A 124 21.28 -11.48 1.34
N TYR A 125 21.16 -11.86 0.08
CA TYR A 125 21.65 -13.13 -0.46
C TYR A 125 22.47 -12.88 -1.73
N GLU A 126 23.42 -13.77 -2.01
CA GLU A 126 23.91 -13.88 -3.38
C GLU A 126 22.74 -14.31 -4.28
N ARG A 127 22.67 -13.76 -5.49
CA ARG A 127 21.52 -13.98 -6.40
C ARG A 127 21.22 -15.46 -6.61
N GLY A 128 22.25 -16.26 -6.94
CA GLY A 128 22.08 -17.69 -7.17
C GLY A 128 21.51 -18.43 -5.97
N ASP A 129 21.92 -18.05 -4.76
CA ASP A 129 21.41 -18.66 -3.53
C ASP A 129 19.95 -18.28 -3.25
N ALA A 130 19.60 -17.02 -3.50
CA ALA A 130 18.21 -16.55 -3.38
C ALA A 130 17.29 -17.29 -4.36
N GLU A 131 17.70 -17.37 -5.63
CA GLU A 131 16.93 -18.04 -6.71
C GLU A 131 16.80 -19.53 -6.46
N LYS A 132 17.88 -20.21 -6.00
CA LYS A 132 17.83 -21.62 -5.60
C LYS A 132 16.89 -21.87 -4.44
N LYS A 133 16.83 -20.94 -3.48
CA LYS A 133 16.03 -21.10 -2.26
C LYS A 133 14.55 -20.78 -2.47
N TYR A 134 14.24 -19.72 -3.22
CA TYR A 134 12.90 -19.15 -3.32
C TYR A 134 12.30 -19.22 -4.73
N GLY A 135 13.13 -19.46 -5.75
CA GLY A 135 12.69 -19.46 -7.14
C GLY A 135 12.42 -18.06 -7.69
N PHE A 136 11.84 -18.01 -8.89
CA PHE A 136 11.57 -16.74 -9.60
C PHE A 136 10.43 -15.92 -9.01
N ILE A 137 9.69 -16.44 -8.04
CA ILE A 137 8.66 -15.70 -7.31
C ILE A 137 9.22 -14.43 -6.63
N LEU A 138 10.55 -14.41 -6.38
CA LEU A 138 11.24 -13.23 -5.87
C LEU A 138 11.03 -11.97 -6.71
N TYR A 139 10.75 -12.10 -8.00
CA TYR A 139 10.78 -10.99 -8.96
C TYR A 139 9.39 -10.48 -9.33
N GLN A 140 8.42 -10.59 -8.44
CA GLN A 140 7.06 -10.10 -8.67
C GLN A 140 7.01 -8.59 -8.93
N GLY A 141 7.82 -7.80 -8.23
CA GLY A 141 7.93 -6.35 -8.43
C GLY A 141 8.90 -5.92 -9.54
N GLY A 142 9.40 -6.87 -10.35
CA GLY A 142 10.41 -6.65 -11.39
C GLY A 142 11.80 -7.17 -11.00
N GLY A 143 12.71 -7.21 -11.97
CA GLY A 143 14.08 -7.69 -11.78
C GLY A 143 14.88 -6.79 -10.84
N SER A 144 15.63 -7.38 -9.93
CA SER A 144 16.61 -6.68 -9.08
C SER A 144 17.98 -6.71 -9.77
N PRO A 145 18.63 -5.58 -10.05
CA PRO A 145 19.95 -5.57 -10.65
C PRO A 145 21.03 -5.98 -9.62
N GLY A 146 22.17 -6.51 -10.11
CA GLY A 146 23.34 -6.81 -9.29
C GLY A 146 23.49 -8.27 -8.88
N LYS A 147 24.64 -8.59 -8.27
CA LYS A 147 25.00 -9.94 -7.82
C LYS A 147 24.31 -10.32 -6.50
N LYS A 148 23.99 -9.33 -5.67
CA LYS A 148 23.27 -9.49 -4.41
C LYS A 148 21.83 -9.05 -4.53
N VAL A 149 20.95 -9.74 -3.82
CA VAL A 149 19.50 -9.48 -3.81
C VAL A 149 19.06 -9.32 -2.36
N ARG A 150 18.42 -8.17 -2.07
CA ARG A 150 17.77 -7.94 -0.78
C ARG A 150 16.39 -8.55 -0.81
N VAL A 151 16.19 -9.58 0.01
CA VAL A 151 14.95 -10.35 0.10
C VAL A 151 14.16 -9.92 1.32
N ILE A 152 12.89 -9.62 1.10
CA ILE A 152 11.89 -9.36 2.14
C ILE A 152 10.99 -10.59 2.20
N LYS A 153 10.81 -11.15 3.41
CA LYS A 153 9.94 -12.30 3.63
C LYS A 153 8.99 -12.02 4.77
N VAL A 154 7.70 -12.21 4.55
CA VAL A 154 6.65 -12.03 5.54
C VAL A 154 6.03 -13.40 5.85
N GLY A 155 6.57 -14.08 6.84
CA GLY A 155 6.15 -15.42 7.22
C GLY A 155 6.14 -16.39 6.03
N ASN A 156 5.02 -17.10 5.84
CA ASN A 156 4.77 -17.97 4.69
C ASN A 156 3.80 -17.30 3.67
N ILE A 157 3.60 -16.01 3.78
CA ILE A 157 2.61 -15.28 2.98
C ILE A 157 3.24 -14.74 1.71
N ASP A 158 4.42 -14.10 1.85
CA ASP A 158 5.10 -13.47 0.72
C ASP A 158 6.62 -13.50 0.86
N VAL A 159 7.30 -13.55 -0.29
CA VAL A 159 8.74 -13.43 -0.39
C VAL A 159 9.12 -12.73 -1.69
N GLU A 160 9.76 -11.56 -1.60
CA GLU A 160 10.12 -10.75 -2.76
C GLU A 160 11.51 -10.14 -2.66
N ALA A 161 12.13 -9.93 -3.82
CA ALA A 161 13.30 -9.10 -3.97
C ALA A 161 12.87 -7.63 -3.98
N CYS A 162 13.04 -6.95 -2.86
CA CYS A 162 12.56 -5.59 -2.70
C CYS A 162 13.59 -4.66 -2.05
N GLY A 163 13.82 -3.50 -2.68
CA GLY A 163 14.71 -2.45 -2.18
C GLY A 163 14.01 -1.38 -1.33
N GLY A 164 12.70 -1.49 -1.09
CA GLY A 164 11.94 -0.49 -0.34
C GLY A 164 12.08 -0.62 1.18
N LEU A 165 11.45 0.30 1.89
CA LEU A 165 11.42 0.31 3.35
C LEU A 165 10.22 -0.49 3.87
N HIS A 166 10.46 -1.30 4.89
CA HIS A 166 9.44 -2.16 5.50
C HIS A 166 9.44 -2.03 7.01
N VAL A 167 8.28 -2.29 7.62
CA VAL A 167 8.18 -2.46 9.07
C VAL A 167 8.85 -3.78 9.48
N GLN A 168 9.32 -3.87 10.72
CA GLN A 168 10.01 -5.06 11.22
C GLN A 168 9.05 -6.19 11.63
N ASN A 169 7.80 -5.86 11.93
CA ASN A 169 6.76 -6.78 12.34
C ASN A 169 5.42 -6.33 11.75
N THR A 170 4.56 -7.26 11.35
CA THR A 170 3.28 -6.95 10.71
C THR A 170 2.36 -6.13 11.60
N SER A 171 2.45 -6.24 12.93
CA SER A 171 1.65 -5.44 13.86
C SER A 171 1.87 -3.92 13.70
N TYR A 172 3.06 -3.49 13.25
CA TYR A 172 3.33 -2.08 12.97
C TYR A 172 2.61 -1.53 11.74
N ILE A 173 2.02 -2.38 10.90
CA ILE A 173 1.17 -1.92 9.78
C ILE A 173 -0.09 -1.22 10.33
N GLY A 174 -0.61 -1.68 11.46
CA GLY A 174 -1.92 -1.30 11.96
C GLY A 174 -3.02 -2.07 11.22
N SER A 175 -4.09 -1.41 10.82
CA SER A 175 -5.15 -2.02 10.00
C SER A 175 -4.94 -1.77 8.51
N ILE A 176 -5.46 -2.68 7.68
CA ILE A 176 -5.59 -2.48 6.23
C ILE A 176 -7.07 -2.35 5.90
N LYS A 177 -7.43 -1.35 5.08
CA LYS A 177 -8.75 -1.21 4.48
C LYS A 177 -8.65 -1.18 2.96
N ILE A 178 -9.28 -2.14 2.29
CA ILE A 178 -9.40 -2.12 0.82
C ILE A 178 -10.50 -1.11 0.45
N ILE A 179 -10.15 -0.13 -0.37
CA ILE A 179 -11.04 0.94 -0.79
C ILE A 179 -11.86 0.51 -2.00
N LYS A 180 -11.18 -0.04 -3.01
CA LYS A 180 -11.82 -0.51 -4.26
C LYS A 180 -10.92 -1.46 -5.04
N SER A 181 -11.54 -2.17 -5.99
CA SER A 181 -10.86 -2.83 -7.09
C SER A 181 -11.40 -2.34 -8.42
N GLU A 182 -10.56 -2.24 -9.42
CA GLU A 182 -10.94 -1.81 -10.76
C GLU A 182 -10.06 -2.48 -11.82
N ARG A 183 -10.66 -2.90 -12.94
CA ARG A 183 -9.92 -3.41 -14.09
C ARG A 183 -9.32 -2.22 -14.83
N ILE A 184 -7.98 -2.15 -14.90
CA ILE A 184 -7.28 -1.03 -15.53
C ILE A 184 -6.86 -1.31 -16.97
N GLN A 185 -6.72 -2.60 -17.31
CA GLN A 185 -6.50 -3.08 -18.66
C GLN A 185 -6.86 -4.56 -18.74
N ASP A 186 -6.78 -5.15 -19.93
CA ASP A 186 -7.05 -6.58 -20.08
C ASP A 186 -6.07 -7.42 -19.26
N GLY A 187 -6.62 -8.34 -18.46
CA GLY A 187 -5.83 -9.21 -17.58
C GLY A 187 -5.17 -8.54 -16.39
N VAL A 188 -5.45 -7.25 -16.08
CA VAL A 188 -4.89 -6.55 -14.91
C VAL A 188 -5.95 -5.83 -14.12
N VAL A 189 -6.00 -6.14 -12.83
CA VAL A 189 -6.87 -5.50 -11.84
C VAL A 189 -6.03 -4.72 -10.83
N ARG A 190 -6.44 -3.48 -10.56
CA ARG A 190 -5.89 -2.60 -9.52
C ARG A 190 -6.67 -2.74 -8.24
N LEU A 191 -5.97 -3.03 -7.16
CA LEU A 191 -6.46 -2.89 -5.79
C LEU A 191 -5.98 -1.55 -5.23
N THR A 192 -6.90 -0.74 -4.69
CA THR A 192 -6.58 0.48 -3.94
C THR A 192 -6.91 0.25 -2.47
N TYR A 193 -5.99 0.54 -1.59
CA TYR A 193 -6.14 0.34 -0.14
C TYR A 193 -5.33 1.36 0.65
N CYS A 194 -5.64 1.45 1.95
CA CYS A 194 -4.89 2.23 2.92
C CYS A 194 -4.51 1.38 4.13
N ALA A 195 -3.49 1.81 4.87
CA ALA A 195 -2.95 1.09 6.01
C ALA A 195 -2.64 2.03 7.18
N GLY A 196 -2.74 1.50 8.41
CA GLY A 196 -2.45 2.24 9.64
C GLY A 196 -3.40 3.42 9.85
N GLU A 197 -2.88 4.58 10.19
CA GLU A 197 -3.67 5.79 10.42
C GLU A 197 -4.54 6.19 9.23
N ALA A 198 -4.03 6.01 8.00
CA ALA A 198 -4.80 6.28 6.79
C ALA A 198 -6.05 5.39 6.69
N ALA A 199 -5.99 4.13 7.16
CA ALA A 199 -7.15 3.24 7.20
C ALA A 199 -8.18 3.70 8.24
N VAL A 200 -7.73 4.14 9.41
CA VAL A 200 -8.61 4.70 10.45
C VAL A 200 -9.32 5.96 9.94
N ASN A 201 -8.56 6.90 9.38
CA ASN A 201 -9.10 8.13 8.82
C ASN A 201 -10.12 7.87 7.71
N TYR A 202 -9.87 6.88 6.85
CA TYR A 202 -10.78 6.48 5.79
C TYR A 202 -12.11 5.95 6.35
N VAL A 203 -12.07 5.08 7.37
CA VAL A 203 -13.28 4.53 8.01
C VAL A 203 -14.06 5.64 8.72
N GLN A 204 -13.39 6.53 9.46
CA GLN A 204 -14.03 7.68 10.10
C GLN A 204 -14.71 8.62 9.10
N LYS A 205 -14.08 8.85 7.95
CA LYS A 205 -14.68 9.62 6.88
C LYS A 205 -15.97 8.98 6.36
N LEU A 206 -15.95 7.68 6.08
CA LEU A 206 -17.15 6.94 5.65
C LEU A 206 -18.26 6.99 6.71
N GLU A 207 -17.92 6.85 7.99
CA GLU A 207 -18.89 6.94 9.09
C GLU A 207 -19.54 8.33 9.16
N ASN A 208 -18.75 9.40 8.99
CA ASN A 208 -19.26 10.75 8.97
C ASN A 208 -20.20 11.00 7.77
N GLU A 209 -19.82 10.54 6.57
CA GLU A 209 -20.67 10.62 5.37
C GLU A 209 -22.01 9.89 5.56
N LEU A 210 -21.99 8.71 6.23
CA LEU A 210 -23.21 7.96 6.55
C LEU A 210 -24.07 8.70 7.59
N LYS A 211 -23.47 9.34 8.61
CA LYS A 211 -24.19 10.15 9.59
C LYS A 211 -24.85 11.36 8.94
N GLU A 212 -24.10 12.12 8.14
CA GLU A 212 -24.65 13.27 7.41
C GLU A 212 -25.82 12.86 6.50
N ALA A 213 -25.69 11.76 5.76
CA ALA A 213 -26.78 11.26 4.93
C ALA A 213 -28.00 10.83 5.75
N SER A 214 -27.82 10.20 6.92
CA SER A 214 -28.92 9.77 7.79
C SER A 214 -29.64 10.94 8.45
N GLU A 215 -28.94 12.03 8.77
CA GLU A 215 -29.51 13.26 9.32
C GLU A 215 -30.48 13.92 8.34
N ILE A 216 -30.17 13.93 7.02
CA ILE A 216 -31.05 14.46 5.97
C ILE A 216 -32.44 13.80 6.01
N PHE A 217 -32.48 12.49 6.30
CA PHE A 217 -33.70 11.70 6.37
C PHE A 217 -34.26 11.58 7.79
N SER A 218 -33.59 12.13 8.81
CA SER A 218 -33.95 12.02 10.23
C SER A 218 -34.14 10.56 10.67
N VAL A 219 -33.25 9.65 10.25
CA VAL A 219 -33.27 8.21 10.57
C VAL A 219 -31.90 7.76 11.10
N ASN A 220 -31.84 6.59 11.73
CA ASN A 220 -30.57 5.95 12.04
C ASN A 220 -29.89 5.46 10.77
N TYR A 221 -28.55 5.45 10.75
CA TYR A 221 -27.77 5.10 9.55
C TYR A 221 -28.04 3.68 9.06
N ASN A 222 -28.39 2.73 9.93
CA ASN A 222 -28.78 1.36 9.55
C ASN A 222 -30.17 1.28 8.88
N GLU A 223 -31.01 2.32 9.00
CA GLU A 223 -32.30 2.44 8.32
C GLU A 223 -32.20 3.16 6.98
N LEU A 224 -31.05 3.81 6.70
CA LEU A 224 -30.83 4.61 5.51
C LEU A 224 -31.11 3.86 4.20
N PRO A 225 -30.66 2.60 3.99
CA PRO A 225 -30.94 1.86 2.75
C PRO A 225 -32.44 1.71 2.46
N LYS A 226 -33.24 1.33 3.47
CA LYS A 226 -34.70 1.18 3.34
C LYS A 226 -35.38 2.52 3.09
N THR A 227 -34.89 3.56 3.74
CA THR A 227 -35.44 4.91 3.59
C THR A 227 -35.18 5.44 2.18
N CYS A 228 -33.95 5.29 1.67
CA CYS A 228 -33.60 5.66 0.30
C CYS A 228 -34.44 4.90 -0.73
N GLU A 229 -34.63 3.57 -0.56
CA GLU A 229 -35.46 2.76 -1.45
C GLU A 229 -36.90 3.22 -1.47
N ARG A 230 -37.49 3.52 -0.30
CA ARG A 230 -38.85 4.05 -0.20
C ARG A 230 -38.98 5.38 -0.94
N PHE A 231 -38.13 6.35 -0.67
CA PHE A 231 -38.17 7.65 -1.34
C PHE A 231 -37.97 7.55 -2.86
N PHE A 232 -37.10 6.66 -3.30
CA PHE A 232 -36.86 6.44 -4.72
C PHE A 232 -38.09 5.86 -5.43
N ASN A 233 -38.80 4.92 -4.77
CA ASN A 233 -40.04 4.34 -5.31
C ASN A 233 -41.17 5.37 -5.34
N GLU A 234 -41.37 6.15 -4.26
CA GLU A 234 -42.33 7.22 -4.20
C GLU A 234 -42.07 8.30 -5.29
N TRP A 235 -40.81 8.65 -5.50
CA TRP A 235 -40.43 9.58 -6.56
C TRP A 235 -40.73 9.03 -7.96
N LYS A 236 -40.48 7.77 -8.24
CA LYS A 236 -40.83 7.11 -9.50
C LYS A 236 -42.34 7.10 -9.76
N GLU A 237 -43.16 6.89 -8.73
CA GLU A 237 -44.62 6.88 -8.85
C GLU A 237 -45.17 8.24 -9.16
N ARG A 238 -44.59 9.32 -8.60
CA ARG A 238 -45.01 10.71 -8.86
C ARG A 238 -44.54 11.23 -10.21
N GLY A 239 -43.54 10.66 -10.83
CA GLY A 239 -43.02 11.02 -12.15
C GLY A 239 -43.71 10.35 -13.33
N LYS A 240 -44.73 9.53 -13.05
CA LYS A 240 -45.64 8.96 -14.04
C LYS A 240 -46.93 9.76 -14.06
#